data_9cad21ebe8b82f2b698b345d0670917a
#
_entry.id   9cad21ebe8b82f2b698b345d0670917a
#
_cell.length_a   1.000
_cell.length_b   1.000
_cell.length_c   1.000
_cell.angle_alpha   90.00
_cell.angle_beta   90.00
_cell.angle_gamma   90.00
#
_symmetry.space_group_name_H-M   'P 1'
#
loop_
_entity.id
_entity.type
_entity.pdbx_description
1 polymer ?
#
loop_
_entity_poly.entity_id
_entity_poly.type
_entity_poly.pdbx_seq_one_letter_code
_entity_poly.pdbx_strand_id
1 'polypeptide(L)'
;MDYNSGCFVGRVWDQSQNGPCLVYLRDGDVYDITSSTIPTMRDLLELNNIDEYLNKFEGQRLISINDLLSISLKKDNSQFSLLAPCDFQAIKACGVTFAKSMVERVIEERSAGDPKQAETLRNQIGKLIGDNLKNIV
;
A
#
# COMPACT_ATOMS: atom_id res chain seq x y z
N MET A 1 -2.49 1.39 -17.98
CA MET A 1 -3.62 1.30 -17.02
C MET A 1 -4.66 2.30 -17.46
N ASP A 2 -5.90 1.91 -17.59
CA ASP A 2 -6.98 2.84 -17.90
C ASP A 2 -7.45 3.49 -16.60
N TYR A 3 -7.11 4.77 -16.41
CA TYR A 3 -7.51 5.53 -15.22
C TYR A 3 -8.86 6.23 -15.39
N ASN A 4 -9.56 5.98 -16.52
CA ASN A 4 -10.83 6.65 -16.82
C ASN A 4 -12.05 5.93 -16.23
N SER A 5 -11.86 4.72 -15.72
CA SER A 5 -12.94 3.91 -15.17
C SER A 5 -12.73 3.63 -13.69
N GLY A 6 -12.93 4.62 -12.82
CA GLY A 6 -12.83 4.40 -11.38
C GLY A 6 -12.52 5.66 -10.59
N CYS A 7 -12.76 5.59 -9.30
CA CYS A 7 -12.39 6.62 -8.33
C CYS A 7 -11.06 6.21 -7.68
N PHE A 8 -9.99 6.95 -7.91
CA PHE A 8 -8.67 6.64 -7.39
C PHE A 8 -8.24 7.73 -6.41
N VAL A 9 -8.09 7.34 -5.16
CA VAL A 9 -7.54 8.17 -4.09
C VAL A 9 -6.22 7.59 -3.61
N GLY A 10 -5.35 8.43 -3.09
CA GLY A 10 -4.04 8.00 -2.63
C GLY A 10 -3.42 9.01 -1.68
N ARG A 11 -2.14 8.80 -1.39
CA ARG A 11 -1.34 9.69 -0.55
C ARG A 11 0.00 9.96 -1.21
N VAL A 12 0.44 11.19 -1.12
CA VAL A 12 1.78 11.62 -1.54
C VAL A 12 2.46 12.39 -0.42
N TRP A 13 3.77 12.31 -0.37
CA TRP A 13 4.57 13.27 0.38
C TRP A 13 4.82 14.47 -0.51
N ASP A 14 4.50 15.66 -0.04
CA ASP A 14 4.81 16.93 -0.70
C ASP A 14 5.98 17.61 0.01
N GLN A 15 7.11 17.74 -0.67
CA GLN A 15 8.29 18.38 -0.11
C GLN A 15 8.10 19.86 0.18
N SER A 16 7.25 20.54 -0.59
CA SER A 16 6.99 21.97 -0.39
C SER A 16 6.24 22.25 0.91
N GLN A 17 5.36 21.33 1.32
CA GLN A 17 4.61 21.40 2.57
C GLN A 17 5.28 20.61 3.69
N ASN A 18 6.33 19.85 3.37
CA ASN A 18 7.02 18.93 4.27
C ASN A 18 6.05 17.97 5.00
N GLY A 19 5.10 17.44 4.27
CA GLY A 19 4.03 16.62 4.85
C GLY A 19 3.30 15.72 3.86
N PRO A 20 2.50 14.78 4.38
CA PRO A 20 1.64 13.94 3.57
C PRO A 20 0.39 14.72 3.15
N CYS A 21 0.00 14.52 1.88
CA CYS A 21 -1.24 15.03 1.31
C CYS A 21 -2.12 13.86 0.86
N LEU A 22 -3.43 14.03 1.02
CA LEU A 22 -4.42 13.19 0.36
C LEU A 22 -4.56 13.63 -1.08
N VAL A 23 -4.61 12.66 -1.99
CA VAL A 23 -4.74 13.00 -3.41
C VAL A 23 -5.86 12.22 -4.07
N TYR A 24 -6.44 12.86 -5.07
CA TYR A 24 -7.44 12.31 -5.97
C TYR A 24 -6.96 12.41 -7.41
N LEU A 25 -7.11 11.32 -8.16
CA LEU A 25 -6.79 11.25 -9.58
C LEU A 25 -8.03 11.59 -10.41
N ARG A 26 -7.95 12.64 -11.23
CA ARG A 26 -9.00 13.06 -12.15
C ARG A 26 -8.38 13.47 -13.48
N ASP A 27 -8.88 12.91 -14.58
CA ASP A 27 -8.46 13.24 -15.96
C ASP A 27 -6.94 13.12 -16.20
N GLY A 28 -6.28 12.17 -15.54
CA GLY A 28 -4.84 11.95 -15.64
C GLY A 28 -3.98 12.87 -14.78
N ASP A 29 -4.57 13.78 -14.02
CA ASP A 29 -3.90 14.69 -13.11
C ASP A 29 -4.22 14.37 -11.64
N VAL A 30 -3.23 14.59 -10.80
CA VAL A 30 -3.28 14.36 -9.35
C VAL A 30 -3.57 15.68 -8.64
N TYR A 31 -4.63 15.70 -7.85
CA TYR A 31 -5.10 16.87 -7.11
C TYR A 31 -4.95 16.64 -5.61
N ASP A 32 -4.43 17.63 -4.90
CA ASP A 32 -4.47 17.65 -3.44
C ASP A 32 -5.89 17.92 -2.95
N ILE A 33 -6.42 17.00 -2.17
CA ILE A 33 -7.76 17.07 -1.56
C ILE A 33 -7.70 17.14 -0.04
N THR A 34 -6.52 17.38 0.51
CA THR A 34 -6.35 17.52 1.96
C THR A 34 -7.10 18.76 2.47
N SER A 35 -7.82 18.58 3.54
CA SER A 35 -8.52 19.71 4.19
C SER A 35 -8.44 19.62 5.71
N SER A 36 -8.78 20.68 6.40
CA SER A 36 -8.82 20.68 7.87
C SER A 36 -9.89 19.75 8.45
N THR A 37 -10.91 19.42 7.67
CA THR A 37 -11.99 18.51 8.05
C THR A 37 -11.71 17.06 7.65
N ILE A 38 -10.86 16.85 6.64
CA ILE A 38 -10.45 15.53 6.14
C ILE A 38 -8.94 15.54 5.95
N PRO A 39 -8.17 15.49 7.03
CA PRO A 39 -6.71 15.55 6.97
C PRO A 39 -6.05 14.20 6.65
N THR A 40 -6.76 13.07 6.80
CA THR A 40 -6.18 11.74 6.67
C THR A 40 -6.98 10.83 5.75
N MET A 41 -6.34 9.77 5.23
CA MET A 41 -7.03 8.76 4.43
C MET A 41 -8.12 8.05 5.25
N ARG A 42 -7.90 7.87 6.54
CA ARG A 42 -8.91 7.34 7.43
C ARG A 42 -10.16 8.21 7.43
N ASP A 43 -10.01 9.54 7.61
CA ASP A 43 -11.15 10.46 7.65
C ASP A 43 -11.92 10.45 6.32
N LEU A 44 -11.19 10.39 5.18
CA LEU A 44 -11.79 10.28 3.85
C LEU A 44 -12.62 9.00 3.71
N LEU A 45 -12.08 7.86 4.14
CA LEU A 45 -12.74 6.56 3.99
C LEU A 45 -13.89 6.35 4.99
N GLU A 46 -13.98 7.13 6.05
CA GLU A 46 -15.10 7.14 7.01
C GLU A 46 -16.27 8.02 6.55
N LEU A 47 -16.15 8.74 5.43
CA LEU A 47 -17.27 9.50 4.85
C LEU A 47 -18.38 8.56 4.35
N ASN A 48 -19.63 8.93 4.63
CA ASN A 48 -20.79 8.19 4.14
C ASN A 48 -20.93 8.24 2.61
N ASN A 49 -20.43 9.30 1.98
CA ASN A 49 -20.52 9.50 0.53
C ASN A 49 -19.24 10.16 0.01
N ILE A 50 -18.25 9.32 -0.26
CA ILE A 50 -16.94 9.77 -0.76
C ILE A 50 -17.08 10.39 -2.15
N ASP A 51 -17.90 9.81 -3.02
CA ASP A 51 -18.07 10.29 -4.40
C ASP A 51 -18.64 11.72 -4.42
N GLU A 52 -19.57 12.02 -3.54
CA GLU A 52 -20.14 13.36 -3.43
C GLU A 52 -19.08 14.37 -2.97
N TYR A 53 -18.23 13.99 -2.02
CA TYR A 53 -17.13 14.83 -1.56
C TYR A 53 -16.14 15.11 -2.69
N LEU A 54 -15.66 14.06 -3.37
CA LEU A 54 -14.67 14.17 -4.44
C LEU A 54 -15.18 14.97 -5.65
N ASN A 55 -16.46 14.82 -5.99
CA ASN A 55 -17.07 15.57 -7.08
C ASN A 55 -17.25 17.07 -6.79
N LYS A 56 -17.39 17.45 -5.52
CA LYS A 56 -17.54 18.84 -5.08
C LYS A 56 -16.22 19.52 -4.76
N PHE A 57 -15.17 18.75 -4.50
CA PHE A 57 -13.89 19.29 -4.07
C PHE A 57 -13.05 19.71 -5.28
N GLU A 58 -12.71 20.98 -5.39
CA GLU A 58 -11.94 21.51 -6.52
C GLU A 58 -10.46 21.14 -6.44
N GLY A 59 -9.87 20.99 -5.25
CA GLY A 59 -8.48 20.59 -5.04
C GLY A 59 -7.43 21.39 -5.82
N GLN A 60 -6.20 21.39 -5.35
CA GLN A 60 -5.08 21.97 -6.07
C GLN A 60 -4.43 20.91 -6.97
N ARG A 61 -4.31 21.18 -8.29
CA ARG A 61 -3.52 20.31 -9.16
C ARG A 61 -2.06 20.30 -8.72
N LEU A 62 -1.50 19.12 -8.52
CA LEU A 62 -0.11 18.92 -8.13
C LEU A 62 0.76 18.55 -9.34
N ILE A 63 0.47 17.41 -9.98
CA ILE A 63 1.33 16.78 -10.98
C ILE A 63 0.50 15.83 -11.85
N SER A 64 1.00 15.44 -13.03
CA SER A 64 0.39 14.35 -13.79
C SER A 64 0.67 13.00 -13.13
N ILE A 65 -0.24 12.02 -13.30
CA ILE A 65 -0.04 10.67 -12.75
C ILE A 65 1.21 9.99 -13.33
N ASN A 66 1.51 10.22 -14.61
CA ASN A 66 2.67 9.62 -15.26
C ASN A 66 3.98 10.15 -14.68
N ASP A 67 4.05 11.45 -14.41
CA ASP A 67 5.23 12.06 -13.79
C ASP A 67 5.37 11.60 -12.34
N LEU A 68 4.27 11.56 -11.57
CA LEU A 68 4.29 11.07 -10.19
C LEU A 68 4.80 9.63 -10.12
N LEU A 69 4.33 8.74 -11.00
CA LEU A 69 4.79 7.37 -11.07
C LEU A 69 6.28 7.29 -11.45
N SER A 70 6.70 8.10 -12.45
CA SER A 70 8.09 8.12 -12.90
C SER A 70 9.06 8.55 -11.79
N ILE A 71 8.76 9.63 -11.06
CA ILE A 71 9.62 10.09 -9.96
C ILE A 71 9.61 9.13 -8.78
N SER A 72 8.46 8.55 -8.45
CA SER A 72 8.33 7.59 -7.35
C SER A 72 9.10 6.29 -7.63
N LEU A 73 9.06 5.77 -8.87
CA LEU A 73 9.83 4.59 -9.28
C LEU A 73 11.33 4.83 -9.26
N LYS A 74 11.77 6.04 -9.61
CA LYS A 74 13.20 6.45 -9.53
C LYS A 74 13.67 6.74 -8.11
N LYS A 75 12.76 6.72 -7.14
CA LYS A 75 13.00 7.15 -5.75
C LYS A 75 13.55 8.58 -5.67
N ASP A 76 13.15 9.40 -6.62
CA ASP A 76 13.45 10.83 -6.63
C ASP A 76 12.42 11.53 -5.75
N ASN A 77 12.85 11.90 -4.55
CA ASN A 77 12.00 12.55 -3.55
C ASN A 77 12.12 14.07 -3.59
N SER A 78 12.57 14.64 -4.71
CA SER A 78 12.81 16.08 -4.82
C SER A 78 11.56 16.95 -4.75
N GLN A 79 10.41 16.43 -5.15
CA GLN A 79 9.14 17.16 -5.19
C GLN A 79 8.01 16.38 -4.53
N PHE A 80 7.63 15.24 -5.11
CA PHE A 80 6.58 14.37 -4.62
C PHE A 80 7.06 12.92 -4.53
N SER A 81 6.51 12.16 -3.59
CA SER A 81 6.67 10.70 -3.57
C SER A 81 5.38 10.02 -3.14
N LEU A 82 5.07 8.89 -3.79
CA LEU A 82 3.93 8.08 -3.39
C LEU A 82 4.14 7.49 -2.01
N LEU A 83 3.11 7.57 -1.19
CA LEU A 83 3.03 6.93 0.12
C LEU A 83 2.11 5.70 0.06
N ALA A 84 2.17 4.86 1.10
CA ALA A 84 1.15 3.83 1.30
C ALA A 84 -0.24 4.47 1.31
N PRO A 85 -1.26 3.86 0.68
CA PRO A 85 -2.60 4.44 0.57
C PRO A 85 -3.39 4.36 1.89
N CYS A 86 -2.74 4.02 2.97
CA CYS A 86 -3.31 3.93 4.32
C CYS A 86 -2.44 4.72 5.31
N ASP A 87 -3.04 5.22 6.39
CA ASP A 87 -2.36 5.89 7.49
C ASP A 87 -2.76 5.31 8.85
N PHE A 88 -3.87 5.76 9.44
CA PHE A 88 -4.30 5.35 10.78
C PHE A 88 -5.35 4.23 10.78
N GLN A 89 -5.67 3.67 9.62
CA GLN A 89 -6.61 2.55 9.54
C GLN A 89 -5.99 1.28 10.13
N ALA A 90 -6.83 0.45 10.74
CA ALA A 90 -6.46 -0.92 11.06
C ALA A 90 -6.27 -1.72 9.76
N ILE A 91 -5.09 -2.28 9.58
CA ILE A 91 -4.78 -3.13 8.42
C ILE A 91 -5.00 -4.58 8.82
N LYS A 92 -5.92 -5.25 8.11
CA LYS A 92 -6.21 -6.66 8.32
C LYS A 92 -5.80 -7.45 7.07
N ALA A 93 -4.76 -8.26 7.21
CA ALA A 93 -4.33 -9.17 6.14
C ALA A 93 -5.12 -10.49 6.25
N CYS A 94 -5.72 -10.91 5.15
CA CYS A 94 -6.47 -12.15 5.06
C CYS A 94 -5.80 -13.10 4.06
N GLY A 95 -5.37 -14.25 4.56
CA GLY A 95 -4.79 -15.32 3.73
C GLY A 95 -3.29 -15.16 3.45
N VAL A 96 -2.68 -16.27 3.13
CA VAL A 96 -1.29 -16.39 2.72
C VAL A 96 -1.28 -17.01 1.33
N THR A 97 -0.86 -16.25 0.33
CA THR A 97 -0.87 -16.70 -1.07
C THR A 97 0.46 -17.33 -1.50
N PHE A 98 1.53 -17.13 -0.73
CA PHE A 98 2.85 -17.67 -1.05
C PHE A 98 3.14 -18.92 -0.22
N ALA A 99 3.43 -20.02 -0.88
CA ALA A 99 3.75 -21.30 -0.25
C ALA A 99 4.86 -21.18 0.81
N LYS A 100 5.91 -20.40 0.53
CA LYS A 100 6.99 -20.13 1.49
C LYS A 100 6.50 -19.47 2.77
N SER A 101 5.64 -18.45 2.67
CA SER A 101 5.10 -17.74 3.83
C SER A 101 4.16 -18.63 4.64
N MET A 102 3.41 -19.52 3.99
CA MET A 102 2.56 -20.50 4.66
C MET A 102 3.39 -21.50 5.45
N VAL A 103 4.49 -22.03 4.86
CA VAL A 103 5.40 -22.94 5.54
C VAL A 103 6.02 -22.31 6.77
N GLU A 104 6.52 -21.06 6.66
CA GLU A 104 7.09 -20.34 7.82
C GLU A 104 6.06 -20.13 8.94
N ARG A 105 4.81 -19.80 8.62
CA ARG A 105 3.75 -19.69 9.64
C ARG A 105 3.47 -21.01 10.36
N VAL A 106 3.42 -22.12 9.64
CA VAL A 106 3.25 -23.45 10.24
C VAL A 106 4.43 -23.78 11.15
N ILE A 107 5.64 -23.39 10.77
CA ILE A 107 6.84 -23.57 11.61
C ILE A 107 6.75 -22.73 12.87
N GLU A 108 6.37 -21.45 12.76
CA GLU A 108 6.20 -20.55 13.90
C GLU A 108 5.16 -21.07 14.90
N GLU A 109 4.00 -21.47 14.41
CA GLU A 109 2.92 -22.05 15.24
C GLU A 109 3.37 -23.32 15.96
N ARG A 110 4.05 -24.25 15.26
CA ARG A 110 4.47 -25.53 15.85
C ARG A 110 5.67 -25.41 16.75
N SER A 111 6.54 -24.45 16.53
CA SER A 111 7.72 -24.21 17.39
C SER A 111 7.39 -23.43 18.65
N ALA A 112 6.20 -22.83 18.74
CA ALA A 112 5.73 -22.04 19.88
C ALA A 112 6.79 -21.02 20.38
N GLY A 113 7.58 -20.46 19.46
CA GLY A 113 8.64 -19.49 19.76
C GLY A 113 9.99 -20.10 20.11
N ASP A 114 10.16 -21.43 20.09
CA ASP A 114 11.47 -22.07 20.28
C ASP A 114 12.29 -22.11 18.99
N PRO A 115 13.45 -21.38 18.92
CA PRO A 115 14.27 -21.32 17.73
C PRO A 115 14.85 -22.68 17.29
N LYS A 116 15.17 -23.58 18.24
CA LYS A 116 15.73 -24.89 17.95
C LYS A 116 14.69 -25.82 17.33
N GLN A 117 13.47 -25.76 17.84
CA GLN A 117 12.36 -26.49 17.24
C GLN A 117 12.03 -25.96 15.84
N ALA A 118 12.03 -24.64 15.66
CA ALA A 118 11.79 -24.02 14.36
C ALA A 118 12.80 -24.49 13.30
N GLU A 119 14.09 -24.54 13.65
CA GLU A 119 15.15 -24.99 12.75
C GLU A 119 15.02 -26.50 12.41
N THR A 120 14.68 -27.31 13.40
CA THR A 120 14.40 -28.75 13.20
C THR A 120 13.24 -28.96 12.24
N LEU A 121 12.15 -28.21 12.40
CA LEU A 121 10.98 -28.27 11.53
C LEU A 121 11.30 -27.79 10.12
N ARG A 122 12.09 -26.71 9.93
CA ARG A 122 12.55 -26.26 8.61
C ARG A 122 13.31 -27.36 7.87
N ASN A 123 14.23 -28.01 8.56
CA ASN A 123 15.01 -29.09 8.00
C ASN A 123 14.16 -30.32 7.63
N GLN A 124 13.16 -30.65 8.42
CA GLN A 124 12.22 -31.75 8.13
C GLN A 124 11.35 -31.40 6.92
N ILE A 125 10.76 -30.23 6.90
CA ILE A 125 9.92 -29.76 5.79
C ILE A 125 10.74 -29.63 4.49
N GLY A 126 11.96 -29.08 4.58
CA GLY A 126 12.87 -28.99 3.45
C GLY A 126 13.22 -30.35 2.84
N LYS A 127 13.37 -31.40 3.66
CA LYS A 127 13.60 -32.78 3.18
C LYS A 127 12.36 -33.40 2.56
N LEU A 128 11.16 -33.07 3.03
CA LEU A 128 9.88 -33.61 2.54
C LEU A 128 9.45 -32.95 1.22
N ILE A 129 9.62 -31.62 1.12
CA ILE A 129 9.17 -30.86 -0.03
C ILE A 129 10.25 -30.77 -1.11
N GLY A 130 11.52 -30.99 -0.72
CA GLY A 130 12.67 -30.95 -1.63
C GLY A 130 12.85 -29.58 -2.32
N ASP A 131 13.52 -29.59 -3.46
CA ASP A 131 13.79 -28.39 -4.26
C ASP A 131 12.52 -27.85 -4.99
N ASN A 132 11.36 -28.48 -4.81
CA ASN A 132 10.11 -28.06 -5.46
C ASN A 132 9.66 -26.65 -5.05
N LEU A 133 9.98 -26.21 -3.84
CA LEU A 133 9.68 -24.83 -3.40
C LEU A 133 10.56 -23.78 -4.09
N LYS A 134 11.73 -24.14 -4.60
CA LYS A 134 12.62 -23.21 -5.32
C LYS A 134 12.14 -22.96 -6.76
N ASN A 135 11.31 -23.86 -7.28
CA ASN A 135 10.82 -23.83 -8.66
C ASN A 135 9.39 -23.21 -8.76
N ILE A 136 8.79 -22.84 -7.64
CA ILE A 136 7.51 -22.10 -7.60
C ILE A 136 7.86 -20.62 -7.51
N VAL A 137 8.21 -20.03 -8.65
CA VAL A 137 8.35 -18.58 -8.84
C VAL A 137 7.15 -18.07 -9.61
#